data_9c7f2f88ab4b799a936de041d0d81af3
#
_entry.id   9c7f2f88ab4b799a936de041d0d81af3
#
_cell.length_a   1.000
_cell.length_b   1.000
_cell.length_c   1.000
_cell.angle_alpha   90.00
_cell.angle_beta   90.00
_cell.angle_gamma   90.00
#
_symmetry.space_group_name_H-M   'P 1'
#
loop_
_entity.id
_entity.type
_entity.pdbx_description
1 polymer ?
#
loop_
_entity_poly.entity_id
_entity_poly.type
_entity_poly.pdbx_seq_one_letter_code
_entity_poly.pdbx_strand_id
1 'polypeptide(L)'
;MKRDYTTVLQLTDLHLFADPAGLFNNINTRDSFAKVLSHIHQHYERPDIIIITGDMAHDGATETYRFIAEALKTFSAPVFYVLGNHDHPENADQVYPLEWVTTSDHCLLSDWQIILVDSNNQPMADSYEGEISHSELQRIKAGLNYFIFNPAFSISLFLLF
;
A
#
# COMPACT_ATOMS: atom_id res chain seq x y z
N MET A 1 -5.25 -8.10 27.03
CA MET A 1 -6.38 -7.14 26.93
C MET A 1 -6.70 -6.97 25.45
N LYS A 2 -7.98 -7.00 25.06
CA LYS A 2 -8.39 -6.64 23.70
C LYS A 2 -8.29 -5.12 23.59
N ARG A 3 -7.59 -4.62 22.57
CA ARG A 3 -7.51 -3.17 22.32
C ARG A 3 -8.88 -2.68 21.85
N ASP A 4 -9.30 -1.51 22.30
CA ASP A 4 -10.58 -0.87 21.88
C ASP A 4 -10.41 -0.01 20.63
N TYR A 5 -9.25 -0.10 19.97
CA TYR A 5 -8.92 0.63 18.75
C TYR A 5 -8.19 -0.28 17.76
N THR A 6 -8.27 0.11 16.50
CA THR A 6 -7.59 -0.51 15.37
C THR A 6 -6.50 0.41 14.87
N THR A 7 -5.30 -0.13 14.64
CA THR A 7 -4.15 0.62 14.16
C THR A 7 -3.86 0.27 12.71
N VAL A 8 -3.92 1.28 11.85
CA VAL A 8 -3.55 1.20 10.44
C VAL A 8 -2.22 1.94 10.26
N LEU A 9 -1.22 1.28 9.70
CA LEU A 9 0.02 1.92 9.26
C LEU A 9 -0.08 2.16 7.76
N GLN A 10 -0.12 3.43 7.36
CA GLN A 10 -0.03 3.81 5.95
C GLN A 10 1.40 4.25 5.61
N LEU A 11 1.91 3.72 4.52
CA LEU A 11 3.18 4.10 3.89
C LEU A 11 2.89 4.52 2.45
N THR A 12 3.54 5.58 1.98
CA THR A 12 3.35 6.10 0.62
C THR A 12 4.65 6.67 0.08
N ASP A 13 4.81 6.71 -1.23
CA ASP A 13 5.92 7.38 -1.92
C ASP A 13 7.30 6.98 -1.38
N LEU A 14 7.52 5.68 -1.27
CA LEU A 14 8.77 5.14 -0.70
C LEU A 14 9.96 5.40 -1.62
N HIS A 15 9.74 5.37 -2.94
CA HIS A 15 10.74 5.57 -3.99
C HIS A 15 12.06 4.83 -3.71
N LEU A 16 11.95 3.54 -3.34
CA LEU A 16 13.13 2.74 -3.03
C LEU A 16 13.83 2.27 -4.30
N PHE A 17 15.10 1.92 -4.17
CA PHE A 17 15.93 1.39 -5.24
C PHE A 17 16.46 -0.01 -4.89
N ALA A 18 16.73 -0.83 -5.90
CA ALA A 18 17.45 -2.09 -5.73
C ALA A 18 18.89 -1.85 -5.23
N ASP A 19 19.54 -0.82 -5.77
CA ASP A 19 20.85 -0.38 -5.28
C ASP A 19 20.69 0.27 -3.88
N PRO A 20 21.35 -0.27 -2.83
CA PRO A 20 21.34 0.36 -1.51
C PRO A 20 21.90 1.78 -1.46
N ALA A 21 22.71 2.17 -2.45
CA ALA A 21 23.26 3.52 -2.59
C ALA A 21 22.37 4.44 -3.44
N GLY A 22 21.26 3.94 -3.97
CA GLY A 22 20.31 4.71 -4.78
C GLY A 22 19.82 5.97 -4.07
N LEU A 23 19.76 7.08 -4.81
CA LEU A 23 19.34 8.37 -4.29
C LEU A 23 18.13 8.89 -5.06
N PHE A 24 17.11 9.34 -4.35
CA PHE A 24 16.02 10.14 -4.87
C PHE A 24 16.13 11.57 -4.31
N ASN A 25 16.26 12.56 -5.16
CA ASN A 25 16.48 13.96 -4.78
C ASN A 25 17.63 14.13 -3.76
N ASN A 26 18.76 13.45 -3.98
CA ASN A 26 19.94 13.40 -3.11
C ASN A 26 19.71 12.79 -1.70
N ILE A 27 18.61 12.06 -1.52
CA ILE A 27 18.28 11.36 -0.28
C ILE A 27 18.41 9.86 -0.54
N ASN A 28 19.12 9.14 0.35
CA ASN A 28 19.09 7.68 0.35
C ASN A 28 17.75 7.23 0.95
N THR A 29 16.86 6.75 0.07
CA THR A 29 15.50 6.37 0.47
C THR A 29 15.49 5.09 1.30
N ARG A 30 16.43 4.15 1.07
CA ARG A 30 16.55 2.95 1.91
C ARG A 30 16.92 3.28 3.35
N ASP A 31 17.86 4.21 3.55
CA ASP A 31 18.25 4.66 4.89
C ASP A 31 17.09 5.39 5.58
N SER A 32 16.36 6.21 4.84
CA SER A 32 15.17 6.90 5.36
C SER A 32 14.08 5.91 5.76
N PHE A 33 13.78 4.94 4.91
CA PHE A 33 12.82 3.89 5.18
C PHE A 33 13.19 3.06 6.41
N ALA A 34 14.44 2.62 6.52
CA ALA A 34 14.93 1.89 7.68
C ALA A 34 14.78 2.67 8.99
N LYS A 35 15.06 4.00 8.97
CA LYS A 35 14.87 4.87 10.13
C LYS A 35 13.40 5.00 10.52
N VAL A 36 12.51 5.14 9.54
CA VAL A 36 11.05 5.19 9.77
C VAL A 36 10.56 3.89 10.40
N LEU A 37 10.93 2.74 9.83
CA LEU A 37 10.52 1.44 10.39
C LEU A 37 11.07 1.23 11.81
N SER A 38 12.34 1.61 12.04
CA SER A 38 12.94 1.54 13.38
C SER A 38 12.19 2.43 14.39
N HIS A 39 11.83 3.65 13.99
CA HIS A 39 11.05 4.56 14.83
C HIS A 39 9.68 3.97 15.17
N ILE A 40 8.99 3.39 14.18
CA ILE A 40 7.69 2.75 14.40
C ILE A 40 7.83 1.60 15.40
N HIS A 41 8.81 0.72 15.23
CA HIS A 41 9.04 -0.39 16.15
C HIS A 41 9.33 0.03 17.59
N GLN A 42 9.97 1.19 17.78
CA GLN A 42 10.37 1.67 19.10
C GLN A 42 9.24 2.40 19.84
N HIS A 43 8.34 3.05 19.11
CA HIS A 43 7.41 4.01 19.70
C HIS A 43 5.94 3.65 19.54
N TYR A 44 5.62 2.69 18.68
CA TYR A 44 4.24 2.31 18.40
C TYR A 44 4.04 0.82 18.61
N GLU A 45 2.82 0.47 18.98
CA GLU A 45 2.40 -0.91 19.01
C GLU A 45 2.31 -1.49 17.59
N ARG A 46 2.36 -2.81 17.49
CA ARG A 46 2.20 -3.51 16.22
C ARG A 46 0.89 -3.06 15.53
N PRO A 47 0.94 -2.65 14.26
CA PRO A 47 -0.26 -2.32 13.50
C PRO A 47 -1.11 -3.59 13.26
N ASP A 48 -2.42 -3.42 13.16
CA ASP A 48 -3.33 -4.49 12.78
C ASP A 48 -3.27 -4.76 11.27
N ILE A 49 -2.91 -3.72 10.49
CA ILE A 49 -2.76 -3.76 9.04
C ILE A 49 -1.74 -2.72 8.58
N ILE A 50 -1.05 -3.01 7.49
CA ILE A 50 -0.19 -2.08 6.77
C ILE A 50 -0.79 -1.85 5.38
N ILE A 51 -0.85 -0.59 4.94
CA ILE A 51 -1.30 -0.20 3.62
C ILE A 51 -0.17 0.57 2.94
N ILE A 52 0.19 0.16 1.72
CA ILE A 52 1.13 0.90 0.88
C ILE A 52 0.35 1.52 -0.28
N THR A 53 0.53 2.82 -0.43
CA THR A 53 -0.28 3.62 -1.31
C THR A 53 0.56 4.27 -2.40
N GLY A 54 1.06 3.43 -3.33
CA GLY A 54 1.79 3.86 -4.52
C GLY A 54 3.27 4.14 -4.32
N ASP A 55 3.98 4.21 -5.44
CA ASP A 55 5.38 4.59 -5.59
C ASP A 55 6.34 3.88 -4.63
N MET A 56 6.20 2.55 -4.58
CA MET A 56 7.04 1.69 -3.75
C MET A 56 8.47 1.64 -4.26
N ALA A 57 8.63 1.36 -5.57
CA ALA A 57 9.91 1.18 -6.22
C ALA A 57 10.15 2.27 -7.27
N HIS A 58 11.12 3.16 -7.04
CA HIS A 58 11.48 4.20 -8.00
C HIS A 58 12.07 3.63 -9.29
N ASP A 59 12.82 2.54 -9.17
CA ASP A 59 13.44 1.83 -10.28
C ASP A 59 12.58 0.70 -10.86
N GLY A 60 11.42 0.44 -10.25
CA GLY A 60 10.52 -0.64 -10.63
C GLY A 60 11.15 -2.04 -10.57
N ALA A 61 12.28 -2.21 -9.91
CA ALA A 61 13.02 -3.47 -9.90
C ALA A 61 12.38 -4.52 -8.98
N THR A 62 12.36 -5.78 -9.41
CA THR A 62 11.86 -6.94 -8.63
C THR A 62 12.54 -7.04 -7.27
N GLU A 63 13.84 -6.76 -7.19
CA GLU A 63 14.64 -6.76 -5.95
C GLU A 63 14.14 -5.72 -4.95
N THR A 64 13.65 -4.58 -5.43
CA THR A 64 13.08 -3.53 -4.57
C THR A 64 11.79 -4.00 -3.90
N TYR A 65 10.87 -4.61 -4.64
CA TYR A 65 9.63 -5.16 -4.08
C TYR A 65 9.92 -6.27 -3.06
N ARG A 66 10.89 -7.13 -3.35
CA ARG A 66 11.32 -8.18 -2.40
C ARG A 66 11.90 -7.57 -1.12
N PHE A 67 12.73 -6.54 -1.25
CA PHE A 67 13.27 -5.82 -0.09
C PHE A 67 12.17 -5.22 0.78
N ILE A 68 11.16 -4.57 0.19
CA ILE A 68 10.02 -4.00 0.90
C ILE A 68 9.26 -5.08 1.67
N ALA A 69 8.94 -6.19 1.00
CA ALA A 69 8.24 -7.30 1.62
C ALA A 69 8.98 -7.83 2.85
N GLU A 70 10.26 -8.12 2.73
CA GLU A 70 11.07 -8.63 3.86
C GLU A 70 11.18 -7.63 5.01
N ALA A 71 11.31 -6.33 4.70
CA ALA A 71 11.37 -5.29 5.73
C ALA A 71 10.04 -5.22 6.52
N LEU A 72 8.90 -5.28 5.84
CA LEU A 72 7.58 -5.18 6.47
C LEU A 72 7.14 -6.45 7.19
N LYS A 73 7.70 -7.60 6.84
CA LYS A 73 7.46 -8.87 7.52
C LYS A 73 7.74 -8.80 9.03
N THR A 74 8.67 -7.93 9.43
CA THR A 74 9.05 -7.72 10.83
C THR A 74 7.89 -7.26 11.71
N PHE A 75 6.86 -6.63 11.13
CA PHE A 75 5.66 -6.21 11.85
C PHE A 75 4.67 -7.34 12.09
N SER A 76 4.78 -8.47 11.39
CA SER A 76 3.85 -9.60 11.45
C SER A 76 2.38 -9.18 11.27
N ALA A 77 2.13 -8.18 10.42
CA ALA A 77 0.82 -7.65 10.06
C ALA A 77 0.57 -7.88 8.57
N PRO A 78 -0.67 -8.10 8.13
CA PRO A 78 -0.98 -8.18 6.72
C PRO A 78 -0.69 -6.85 6.03
N VAL A 79 -0.13 -6.91 4.82
CA VAL A 79 0.20 -5.77 3.98
C VAL A 79 -0.70 -5.77 2.76
N PHE A 80 -1.38 -4.67 2.54
CA PHE A 80 -2.14 -4.39 1.33
C PHE A 80 -1.45 -3.26 0.56
N TYR A 81 -1.52 -3.31 -0.77
CA TYR A 81 -0.89 -2.27 -1.57
C TYR A 81 -1.68 -1.95 -2.84
N VAL A 82 -1.50 -0.74 -3.32
CA VAL A 82 -1.76 -0.33 -4.70
C VAL A 82 -0.47 0.20 -5.29
N LEU A 83 -0.29 0.02 -6.60
CA LEU A 83 0.89 0.50 -7.31
C LEU A 83 0.71 1.97 -7.70
N GLY A 84 1.79 2.74 -7.66
CA GLY A 84 1.87 4.09 -8.19
C GLY A 84 2.40 4.12 -9.63
N ASN A 85 2.57 5.31 -10.17
CA ASN A 85 3.03 5.49 -11.55
C ASN A 85 4.53 5.16 -11.74
N HIS A 86 5.33 5.13 -10.69
CA HIS A 86 6.72 4.67 -10.73
C HIS A 86 6.87 3.15 -10.61
N ASP A 87 5.83 2.46 -10.16
CA ASP A 87 5.88 1.02 -9.98
C ASP A 87 5.72 0.27 -11.31
N HIS A 88 6.31 -0.92 -11.39
CA HIS A 88 6.20 -1.81 -12.53
C HIS A 88 5.37 -3.05 -12.18
N PRO A 89 4.10 -3.14 -12.62
CA PRO A 89 3.19 -4.23 -12.27
C PRO A 89 3.79 -5.61 -12.55
N GLU A 90 4.39 -5.82 -13.74
CA GLU A 90 4.97 -7.12 -14.14
C GLU A 90 6.10 -7.57 -13.19
N ASN A 91 6.85 -6.64 -12.62
CA ASN A 91 7.94 -6.93 -11.69
C ASN A 91 7.42 -7.12 -10.26
N ALA A 92 6.41 -6.37 -9.86
CA ALA A 92 5.72 -6.58 -8.60
C ALA A 92 5.06 -7.97 -8.55
N ASP A 93 4.38 -8.40 -9.63
CA ASP A 93 3.72 -9.69 -9.75
C ASP A 93 4.67 -10.90 -9.67
N GLN A 94 5.98 -10.69 -9.92
CA GLN A 94 6.99 -11.74 -9.70
C GLN A 94 7.29 -11.98 -8.21
N VAL A 95 6.92 -11.04 -7.35
CA VAL A 95 7.15 -11.10 -5.90
C VAL A 95 5.85 -11.32 -5.15
N TYR A 96 4.80 -10.64 -5.54
CA TYR A 96 3.48 -10.68 -4.91
C TYR A 96 2.49 -11.53 -5.71
N PRO A 97 1.46 -12.14 -5.11
CA PRO A 97 1.16 -12.09 -3.68
C PRO A 97 2.07 -12.99 -2.83
N LEU A 98 2.27 -12.59 -1.58
CA LEU A 98 2.86 -13.41 -0.53
C LEU A 98 1.79 -13.69 0.53
N GLU A 99 2.06 -14.63 1.44
CA GLU A 99 1.11 -14.93 2.54
C GLU A 99 0.68 -13.69 3.33
N TRP A 100 1.58 -12.71 3.46
CA TRP A 100 1.35 -11.47 4.22
C TRP A 100 1.26 -10.22 3.35
N VAL A 101 1.38 -10.32 2.04
CA VAL A 101 1.28 -9.19 1.08
C VAL A 101 0.27 -9.52 0.00
N THR A 102 -0.73 -8.68 -0.15
CA THR A 102 -1.81 -8.91 -1.10
C THR A 102 -2.26 -7.64 -1.82
N THR A 103 -2.70 -7.81 -3.05
CA THR A 103 -3.40 -6.80 -3.87
C THR A 103 -4.91 -6.83 -3.67
N SER A 104 -5.39 -7.39 -2.56
CA SER A 104 -6.84 -7.41 -2.34
C SER A 104 -7.40 -6.00 -2.37
N ASP A 105 -8.43 -5.79 -3.16
CA ASP A 105 -9.08 -4.49 -3.39
C ASP A 105 -9.80 -3.96 -2.15
N HIS A 106 -10.04 -4.81 -1.18
CA HIS A 106 -10.66 -4.41 0.07
C HIS A 106 -10.22 -5.32 1.21
N CYS A 107 -10.18 -4.77 2.41
CA CYS A 107 -10.06 -5.56 3.61
C CYS A 107 -11.11 -5.17 4.65
N LEU A 108 -11.48 -6.14 5.47
CA LEU A 108 -12.35 -5.96 6.62
C LEU A 108 -11.49 -5.97 7.88
N LEU A 109 -11.60 -4.91 8.64
CA LEU A 109 -10.80 -4.75 9.86
C LEU A 109 -11.69 -4.28 11.00
N SER A 110 -12.08 -5.18 11.91
CA SER A 110 -13.06 -4.92 12.95
C SER A 110 -14.36 -4.36 12.34
N ASP A 111 -14.70 -3.12 12.64
CA ASP A 111 -15.92 -2.43 12.18
C ASP A 111 -15.65 -1.54 10.95
N TRP A 112 -14.48 -1.71 10.30
CA TRP A 112 -14.05 -0.92 9.17
C TRP A 112 -13.94 -1.75 7.90
N GLN A 113 -14.42 -1.20 6.80
CA GLN A 113 -14.05 -1.62 5.46
C GLN A 113 -13.07 -0.61 4.88
N ILE A 114 -11.93 -1.10 4.43
CA ILE A 114 -10.94 -0.32 3.69
C ILE A 114 -11.03 -0.76 2.23
N ILE A 115 -11.25 0.19 1.34
CA ILE A 115 -11.25 -0.03 -0.12
C ILE A 115 -10.03 0.67 -0.67
N LEU A 116 -9.16 -0.09 -1.33
CA LEU A 116 -8.01 0.44 -2.05
C LEU A 116 -8.44 0.78 -3.47
N VAL A 117 -8.10 1.96 -3.94
CA VAL A 117 -8.50 2.46 -5.25
C VAL A 117 -7.27 2.73 -6.09
N ASP A 118 -7.21 2.08 -7.25
CA ASP A 118 -6.18 2.35 -8.24
C ASP A 118 -6.60 3.54 -9.11
N SER A 119 -5.86 4.65 -8.99
CA SER A 119 -6.01 5.85 -9.82
C SER A 119 -4.95 5.97 -10.91
N ASN A 120 -4.10 4.95 -11.07
CA ASN A 120 -2.99 4.95 -12.03
C ASN A 120 -3.44 4.63 -13.47
N ASN A 121 -4.67 4.96 -13.82
CA ASN A 121 -5.16 4.87 -15.20
C ASN A 121 -4.81 6.15 -15.94
N GLN A 122 -3.57 6.24 -16.45
CA GLN A 122 -3.08 7.44 -17.12
C GLN A 122 -3.49 7.43 -18.58
N PRO A 123 -4.25 8.43 -19.05
CA PRO A 123 -4.58 8.58 -20.46
C PRO A 123 -3.40 9.05 -21.32
N MET A 124 -2.35 9.61 -20.70
CA MET A 124 -1.12 10.08 -21.38
C MET A 124 0.11 9.84 -20.49
N ALA A 125 1.22 9.39 -21.10
CA ALA A 125 2.47 9.03 -20.43
C ALA A 125 3.15 10.18 -19.64
N ASP A 126 2.75 11.43 -19.86
CA ASP A 126 3.34 12.61 -19.22
C ASP A 126 2.35 13.33 -18.28
N SER A 127 1.23 12.71 -17.92
CA SER A 127 0.25 13.29 -17.00
C SER A 127 0.53 12.85 -15.57
N TYR A 128 0.63 13.83 -14.67
CA TYR A 128 0.65 13.59 -13.22
C TYR A 128 -0.77 13.51 -12.62
N GLU A 129 -1.80 13.52 -13.48
CA GLU A 129 -3.18 13.43 -13.06
C GLU A 129 -3.61 11.97 -12.96
N GLY A 130 -4.10 11.56 -11.80
CA GLY A 130 -4.72 10.25 -11.62
C GLY A 130 -6.12 10.20 -12.22
N GLU A 131 -6.50 9.09 -12.81
CA GLU A 131 -7.85 8.84 -13.29
C GLU A 131 -8.35 7.49 -12.78
N ILE A 132 -9.59 7.48 -12.31
CA ILE A 132 -10.26 6.23 -11.90
C ILE A 132 -10.95 5.65 -13.13
N SER A 133 -10.54 4.45 -13.54
CA SER A 133 -11.12 3.76 -14.67
C SER A 133 -12.60 3.40 -14.43
N HIS A 134 -13.35 3.19 -15.52
CA HIS A 134 -14.74 2.75 -15.41
C HIS A 134 -14.86 1.39 -14.69
N SER A 135 -13.94 0.47 -14.93
CA SER A 135 -13.88 -0.84 -14.24
C SER A 135 -13.63 -0.66 -12.75
N GLU A 136 -12.75 0.26 -12.38
CA GLU A 136 -12.44 0.58 -11.00
C GLU A 136 -13.65 1.18 -10.27
N LEU A 137 -14.38 2.09 -10.93
CA LEU A 137 -15.64 2.62 -10.40
C LEU A 137 -16.70 1.53 -10.18
N GLN A 138 -16.80 0.53 -11.06
CA GLN A 138 -17.72 -0.60 -10.87
C GLN A 138 -17.29 -1.47 -9.70
N ARG A 139 -16.00 -1.70 -9.53
CA ARG A 139 -15.42 -2.45 -8.42
C ARG A 139 -15.72 -1.78 -7.08
N ILE A 140 -15.50 -0.46 -6.98
CA ILE A 140 -15.84 0.33 -5.79
C ILE A 140 -17.33 0.20 -5.46
N LYS A 141 -18.20 0.37 -6.47
CA LYS A 141 -19.65 0.23 -6.28
C LYS A 141 -20.04 -1.16 -5.77
N ALA A 142 -19.42 -2.22 -6.30
CA ALA A 142 -19.66 -3.59 -5.85
C ALA A 142 -19.23 -3.78 -4.38
N GLY A 143 -18.05 -3.26 -4.01
CA GLY A 143 -17.56 -3.27 -2.63
C GLY A 143 -18.49 -2.52 -1.67
N LEU A 144 -18.96 -1.34 -2.06
CA LEU A 144 -19.89 -0.55 -1.27
C LEU A 144 -21.24 -1.25 -1.09
N ASN A 145 -21.78 -1.89 -2.12
CA ASN A 145 -23.06 -2.60 -2.05
C ASN A 145 -23.03 -3.77 -1.06
N TYR A 146 -21.89 -4.42 -0.86
CA TYR A 146 -21.75 -5.47 0.15
C TYR A 146 -22.03 -4.96 1.56
N PHE A 147 -21.84 -3.67 1.82
CA PHE A 147 -22.00 -3.03 3.15
C PHE A 147 -23.32 -2.30 3.38
N ILE A 148 -24.00 -1.86 2.33
CA ILE A 148 -25.35 -1.25 2.46
C ILE A 148 -26.31 -2.18 3.20
N PHE A 149 -26.06 -3.49 3.15
CA PHE A 149 -26.84 -4.51 3.84
C PHE A 149 -26.33 -4.84 5.26
N ASN A 150 -25.23 -4.23 5.72
CA ASN A 150 -24.70 -4.46 7.06
C ASN A 150 -24.34 -3.14 7.78
N PRO A 151 -25.31 -2.46 8.41
CA PRO A 151 -25.15 -1.10 8.95
C PRO A 151 -24.20 -0.99 10.16
N ALA A 152 -23.57 -2.09 10.57
CA ALA A 152 -22.64 -2.11 11.71
C ALA A 152 -21.23 -1.63 11.36
N PHE A 153 -20.90 -1.37 10.08
CA PHE A 153 -19.56 -1.04 9.65
C PHE A 153 -19.41 0.44 9.25
N SER A 154 -18.27 1.04 9.63
CA SER A 154 -17.83 2.32 9.09
C SER A 154 -17.01 2.08 7.81
N ILE A 155 -17.21 2.94 6.82
CA ILE A 155 -16.49 2.84 5.53
C ILE A 155 -15.37 3.87 5.52
N SER A 156 -14.14 3.42 5.26
CA SER A 156 -13.02 4.30 4.92
C SER A 156 -12.58 4.03 3.49
N LEU A 157 -12.63 5.06 2.67
CA LEU A 157 -12.15 5.05 1.30
C LEU A 157 -10.77 5.68 1.29
N PHE A 158 -9.75 4.92 0.96
CA PHE A 158 -8.41 5.45 0.69
C PHE A 158 -8.28 5.65 -0.82
N LEU A 159 -8.40 6.91 -1.22
CA LEU A 159 -8.07 7.37 -2.56
C LEU A 159 -6.59 7.76 -2.57
N LEU A 160 -5.91 7.35 -3.61
CA LEU A 160 -4.52 7.70 -3.86
C LEU A 160 -4.43 8.44 -5.19
N PHE A 161 -3.75 9.54 -5.12
CA PHE A 161 -3.43 10.36 -6.27
C PHE A 161 -1.94 10.25 -6.52
#